data_9f39796c7b9212b8c2f3cc20f7d9d7c5
#
_entry.id   9f39796c7b9212b8c2f3cc20f7d9d7c5
#
_cell.length_a   1.000
_cell.length_b   1.000
_cell.length_c   1.000
_cell.angle_alpha   90.00
_cell.angle_beta   90.00
_cell.angle_gamma   90.00
#
_symmetry.space_group_name_H-M   'P 1'
#
loop_
_entity.id
_entity.type
_entity.pdbx_description
1 polymer ?
#
loop_
_entity_poly.entity_id
_entity_poly.type
_entity_poly.pdbx_seq_one_letter_code
_entity_poly.pdbx_strand_id
1 'polypeptide(L)'
;MSFTLLMLSGCSAPKNPEPSENSPAVTGEAEDIQTVLPVLSIETKNSSDDAIKFVTEPVDQYVAEQIASWTPFYKMPPAPYYEECSVTLKDADGETMLSPCDAQVKVRGNWTTVYPKKPLKIKFTEKQNLLGLNDGAEQKNWLLLAEYKDASMLRNKAALYAAHEILSPDGLYSADSGLVNVEINGEYFGTYLLTESQQISSERVDISEPDKNYTGTDSGYFLEFDGYFTNEDELHSFPLDLADNAPLKVYDGTDSETYMQALPTDEDDAKKPVGITIKSTINSQEQHDFIENFVNNVYTIMYEAAYNDKAYVFDKDFKNISETSTISPQQAVENVVDVQSLADMYIISELTCDADIYWSSFFMDADFGADGSKKLRFEAPWDFDSAMGNKDRCIDGTGFYASNVVPDVNGGTENGGEYDTINPWLVVLANEDWYQDVVRKKWSEAYDSGVFERTFQLIENDKNTLKNDFEKNYQKWDNIRHNEDFENELSAPAAKCKNETEAADFLLEWLKKRVDFLNSQWHE
;
A
#
# COMPACT_ATOMS: atom_id res chain seq x y z
N MET A 1 3.79 54.93 -7.18
CA MET A 1 3.57 53.54 -7.53
C MET A 1 4.79 52.76 -7.05
N SER A 2 4.70 52.20 -5.88
CA SER A 2 5.80 51.48 -5.23
C SER A 2 5.43 50.00 -5.25
N PHE A 3 6.17 49.20 -6.00
CA PHE A 3 6.02 47.76 -6.02
C PHE A 3 6.74 47.20 -4.80
N THR A 4 5.98 46.65 -3.87
CA THR A 4 6.51 45.87 -2.75
C THR A 4 6.63 44.43 -3.21
N LEU A 5 7.88 43.97 -3.36
CA LEU A 5 8.22 42.59 -3.68
C LEU A 5 8.06 41.76 -2.39
N LEU A 6 7.03 40.92 -2.31
CA LEU A 6 6.95 39.91 -1.28
C LEU A 6 7.96 38.79 -1.64
N MET A 7 8.95 38.63 -0.79
CA MET A 7 9.83 37.48 -0.80
C MET A 7 9.08 36.30 -0.23
N LEU A 8 8.74 35.33 -1.06
CA LEU A 8 8.36 34.00 -0.65
C LEU A 8 9.61 33.34 -0.07
N SER A 9 9.58 33.06 1.22
CA SER A 9 10.58 32.23 1.88
C SER A 9 10.37 30.78 1.41
N GLY A 10 11.16 30.37 0.42
CA GLY A 10 11.23 29.00 -0.01
C GLY A 10 11.78 28.12 1.10
N CYS A 11 11.10 27.03 1.42
CA CYS A 11 11.67 25.92 2.17
C CYS A 11 12.92 25.45 1.42
N SER A 12 14.04 25.50 2.11
CA SER A 12 15.31 25.00 1.57
C SER A 12 15.25 23.48 1.60
N ALA A 13 15.40 22.86 0.43
CA ALA A 13 15.66 21.43 0.35
C ALA A 13 16.83 21.04 1.26
N PRO A 14 16.78 19.89 1.95
CA PRO A 14 17.89 19.39 2.73
C PRO A 14 19.11 19.27 1.80
N LYS A 15 20.21 19.92 2.20
CA LYS A 15 21.48 19.77 1.50
C LYS A 15 21.98 18.36 1.76
N ASN A 16 22.29 17.62 0.70
CA ASN A 16 23.09 16.41 0.80
C ASN A 16 24.32 16.69 1.66
N PRO A 17 24.58 15.90 2.72
CA PRO A 17 25.85 16.01 3.43
C PRO A 17 26.96 15.59 2.47
N GLU A 18 27.95 16.45 2.30
CA GLU A 18 29.23 16.03 1.69
C GLU A 18 29.76 14.85 2.51
N PRO A 19 30.33 13.82 1.89
CA PRO A 19 30.91 12.69 2.62
C PRO A 19 31.98 13.22 3.56
N SER A 20 31.77 13.07 4.87
CA SER A 20 32.77 13.44 5.87
C SER A 20 33.93 12.47 5.74
N GLU A 21 35.09 12.97 5.37
CA GLU A 21 36.38 12.25 5.29
C GLU A 21 36.93 11.83 6.67
N ASN A 22 36.13 11.44 7.63
CA ASN A 22 36.64 10.92 8.91
C ASN A 22 35.62 10.02 9.61
N SER A 23 35.29 8.88 9.00
CA SER A 23 34.84 7.73 9.78
C SER A 23 36.06 6.88 10.10
N PRO A 24 36.33 6.54 11.37
CA PRO A 24 37.37 5.59 11.69
C PRO A 24 36.99 4.25 11.07
N ALA A 25 37.87 3.72 10.22
CA ALA A 25 37.76 2.36 9.74
C ALA A 25 37.72 1.42 10.95
N VAL A 26 36.57 0.80 11.19
CA VAL A 26 36.45 -0.32 12.12
C VAL A 26 37.14 -1.50 11.46
N THR A 27 38.43 -1.66 11.71
CA THR A 27 39.19 -2.87 11.39
C THR A 27 38.99 -3.87 12.54
N GLY A 28 37.76 -4.34 12.72
CA GLY A 28 37.44 -5.58 13.40
C GLY A 28 37.13 -6.59 12.30
N GLU A 29 37.73 -7.78 12.35
CA GLU A 29 37.22 -8.93 11.58
C GLU A 29 35.73 -9.03 11.94
N ALA A 30 34.85 -8.88 10.95
CA ALA A 30 33.42 -9.05 11.15
C ALA A 30 33.22 -10.50 11.64
N GLU A 31 32.75 -10.66 12.89
CA GLU A 31 32.31 -11.98 13.36
C GLU A 31 31.31 -12.50 12.33
N ASP A 32 31.50 -13.74 11.90
CA ASP A 32 30.65 -14.39 10.90
C ASP A 32 29.29 -14.65 11.54
N ILE A 33 28.38 -13.69 11.43
CA ILE A 33 27.05 -13.75 12.03
C ILE A 33 26.27 -14.83 11.27
N GLN A 34 25.98 -15.93 11.97
CA GLN A 34 25.15 -16.99 11.40
C GLN A 34 23.70 -16.50 11.24
N THR A 35 23.23 -16.45 10.01
CA THR A 35 21.86 -16.11 9.62
C THR A 35 21.03 -17.36 9.37
N VAL A 36 19.71 -17.25 9.50
CA VAL A 36 18.78 -18.39 9.32
C VAL A 36 17.79 -18.17 8.17
N LEU A 37 17.77 -16.99 7.58
CA LEU A 37 16.94 -16.70 6.41
C LEU A 37 17.51 -17.31 5.13
N PRO A 38 16.64 -17.73 4.20
CA PRO A 38 17.05 -18.10 2.86
C PRO A 38 17.80 -16.95 2.17
N VAL A 39 18.73 -17.31 1.28
CA VAL A 39 19.54 -16.36 0.52
C VAL A 39 19.08 -16.33 -0.93
N LEU A 40 18.58 -15.16 -1.35
CA LEU A 40 18.24 -14.86 -2.74
C LEU A 40 19.42 -14.13 -3.37
N SER A 41 20.09 -14.77 -4.33
CA SER A 41 21.25 -14.21 -5.03
C SER A 41 20.86 -13.75 -6.43
N ILE A 42 21.21 -12.49 -6.74
CA ILE A 42 21.03 -11.83 -8.04
C ILE A 42 22.40 -11.67 -8.68
N GLU A 43 22.66 -12.39 -9.76
CA GLU A 43 23.90 -12.32 -10.53
C GLU A 43 23.63 -11.60 -11.85
N THR A 44 24.14 -10.37 -12.00
CA THR A 44 23.98 -9.59 -13.23
C THR A 44 24.77 -10.20 -14.38
N LYS A 45 24.21 -10.19 -15.60
CA LYS A 45 24.91 -10.71 -16.79
C LYS A 45 26.06 -9.82 -17.23
N ASN A 46 25.98 -8.54 -16.92
CA ASN A 46 27.06 -7.60 -17.10
C ASN A 46 27.84 -7.50 -15.78
N SER A 47 29.12 -7.83 -15.79
CA SER A 47 30.02 -7.80 -14.63
C SER A 47 30.77 -6.47 -14.46
N SER A 48 30.43 -5.43 -15.22
CA SER A 48 31.01 -4.10 -15.04
C SER A 48 30.42 -3.39 -13.82
N ASP A 49 31.10 -2.37 -13.29
CA ASP A 49 30.59 -1.52 -12.22
C ASP A 49 29.25 -0.87 -12.57
N ASP A 50 28.95 -0.71 -13.87
CA ASP A 50 27.66 -0.19 -14.35
C ASP A 50 26.50 -1.15 -14.09
N ALA A 51 26.74 -2.44 -13.93
CA ALA A 51 25.71 -3.45 -13.70
C ALA A 51 24.98 -3.31 -12.35
N ILE A 52 25.58 -2.64 -11.38
CA ILE A 52 24.99 -2.39 -10.06
C ILE A 52 24.53 -0.95 -9.87
N LYS A 53 24.66 -0.09 -10.87
CA LYS A 53 24.23 1.31 -10.77
C LYS A 53 22.74 1.47 -10.46
N PHE A 54 21.92 0.52 -10.90
CA PHE A 54 20.48 0.53 -10.61
C PHE A 54 20.14 0.49 -9.11
N VAL A 55 21.09 0.04 -8.25
CA VAL A 55 20.91 0.03 -6.79
C VAL A 55 21.80 1.04 -6.07
N THR A 56 22.75 1.67 -6.76
CA THR A 56 23.71 2.61 -6.15
C THR A 56 23.50 4.05 -6.57
N GLU A 57 23.04 4.29 -7.79
CA GLU A 57 22.70 5.64 -8.22
C GLU A 57 21.30 6.01 -7.68
N PRO A 58 21.17 7.19 -7.07
CA PRO A 58 19.90 7.63 -6.57
C PRO A 58 18.92 7.79 -7.73
N VAL A 59 17.75 7.18 -7.55
CA VAL A 59 16.54 7.48 -8.30
C VAL A 59 15.82 8.66 -7.66
N ASP A 60 16.32 9.08 -6.50
CA ASP A 60 15.79 10.05 -5.56
C ASP A 60 15.57 11.43 -6.12
N GLN A 61 16.50 11.96 -6.91
CA GLN A 61 16.31 13.29 -7.48
C GLN A 61 15.02 13.35 -8.33
N TYR A 62 14.74 12.25 -8.99
CA TYR A 62 13.55 12.11 -9.77
C TYR A 62 12.28 11.93 -8.95
N VAL A 63 12.31 11.01 -8.00
CA VAL A 63 11.15 10.77 -7.13
C VAL A 63 10.93 11.97 -6.23
N ALA A 64 11.97 12.61 -5.72
CA ALA A 64 11.85 13.85 -4.96
C ALA A 64 11.38 15.02 -5.84
N GLU A 65 11.85 15.13 -7.09
CA GLU A 65 11.33 16.09 -8.04
C GLU A 65 9.88 15.77 -8.41
N GLN A 66 9.49 14.52 -8.48
CA GLN A 66 8.13 14.10 -8.76
C GLN A 66 7.20 14.36 -7.59
N ILE A 67 7.60 13.99 -6.42
CA ILE A 67 6.85 14.15 -5.18
C ILE A 67 6.89 15.60 -4.70
N ALA A 68 8.01 16.30 -4.88
CA ALA A 68 8.10 17.73 -4.66
C ALA A 68 7.44 18.57 -5.77
N SER A 69 7.22 17.97 -6.92
CA SER A 69 6.68 18.62 -8.11
C SER A 69 5.16 18.52 -8.24
N TRP A 70 4.50 18.46 -7.20
CA TRP A 70 3.21 19.13 -7.27
C TRP A 70 3.44 20.52 -7.93
N THR A 71 4.61 20.69 -8.53
CA THR A 71 5.07 21.85 -9.26
C THR A 71 4.93 21.62 -10.76
N PRO A 72 4.43 22.59 -11.50
CA PRO A 72 4.03 22.47 -12.91
C PRO A 72 5.18 22.30 -13.93
N PHE A 73 6.39 21.93 -13.51
CA PHE A 73 7.58 21.82 -14.37
C PHE A 73 8.33 20.49 -14.26
N TYR A 74 7.64 19.48 -13.73
CA TYR A 74 8.21 18.16 -13.57
C TYR A 74 8.57 17.52 -14.92
N LYS A 75 9.76 16.92 -15.00
CA LYS A 75 10.15 16.12 -16.15
C LYS A 75 10.10 14.65 -15.74
N MET A 76 9.33 13.89 -16.49
CA MET A 76 9.38 12.42 -16.39
C MET A 76 10.83 11.95 -16.45
N PRO A 77 11.27 11.06 -15.56
CA PRO A 77 12.58 10.44 -15.68
C PRO A 77 12.64 9.52 -16.88
N PRO A 78 13.84 9.13 -17.23
CA PRO A 78 14.02 8.04 -18.18
C PRO A 78 13.29 6.79 -17.67
N ALA A 79 12.79 5.98 -18.60
CA ALA A 79 12.14 4.71 -18.30
C ALA A 79 12.98 3.86 -17.32
N PRO A 80 12.34 3.07 -16.42
CA PRO A 80 13.04 2.27 -15.44
C PRO A 80 14.06 1.36 -16.10
N TYR A 81 15.28 1.43 -15.62
CA TYR A 81 16.36 0.60 -16.13
C TYR A 81 16.25 -0.82 -15.58
N TYR A 82 16.11 -1.79 -16.49
CA TYR A 82 16.16 -3.20 -16.15
C TYR A 82 17.55 -3.76 -16.42
N GLU A 83 18.17 -4.40 -15.43
CA GLU A 83 19.41 -5.15 -15.60
C GLU A 83 19.10 -6.64 -15.79
N GLU A 84 19.69 -7.24 -16.84
CA GLU A 84 19.61 -8.68 -17.08
C GLU A 84 20.40 -9.45 -16.02
N CYS A 85 19.78 -10.44 -15.40
CA CYS A 85 20.39 -11.21 -14.32
C CYS A 85 19.98 -12.68 -14.34
N SER A 86 20.64 -13.46 -13.49
CA SER A 86 20.23 -14.79 -13.06
C SER A 86 19.91 -14.75 -11.59
N VAL A 87 18.81 -15.35 -11.18
CA VAL A 87 18.36 -15.41 -9.79
C VAL A 87 18.43 -16.84 -9.28
N THR A 88 18.96 -17.02 -8.07
CA THR A 88 18.96 -18.29 -7.32
C THR A 88 18.36 -18.07 -5.94
N LEU A 89 17.79 -19.12 -5.34
CA LEU A 89 17.37 -19.12 -3.95
C LEU A 89 17.92 -20.37 -3.26
N LYS A 90 18.52 -20.19 -2.10
CA LYS A 90 19.01 -21.27 -1.23
C LYS A 90 18.44 -21.11 0.16
N ASP A 91 18.20 -22.21 0.84
CA ASP A 91 17.86 -22.16 2.28
C ASP A 91 19.08 -21.80 3.16
N ALA A 92 18.86 -21.72 4.47
CA ALA A 92 19.91 -21.39 5.43
C ALA A 92 21.06 -22.42 5.48
N ASP A 93 20.81 -23.66 5.10
CA ASP A 93 21.80 -24.74 5.05
C ASP A 93 22.55 -24.76 3.70
N GLY A 94 22.17 -23.88 2.77
CA GLY A 94 22.76 -23.75 1.43
C GLY A 94 22.18 -24.71 0.39
N GLU A 95 21.11 -25.45 0.72
CA GLU A 95 20.41 -26.29 -0.23
C GLU A 95 19.61 -25.46 -1.23
N THR A 96 19.60 -25.88 -2.47
CA THR A 96 18.99 -25.12 -3.57
C THR A 96 17.48 -25.25 -3.55
N MET A 97 16.77 -24.15 -3.29
CA MET A 97 15.32 -24.03 -3.42
C MET A 97 14.91 -23.60 -4.84
N LEU A 98 15.66 -22.66 -5.45
CA LEU A 98 15.51 -22.27 -6.85
C LEU A 98 16.85 -22.35 -7.55
N SER A 99 16.93 -23.16 -8.62
CA SER A 99 18.09 -23.21 -9.53
C SER A 99 18.24 -21.90 -10.30
N PRO A 100 19.43 -21.57 -10.86
CA PRO A 100 19.60 -20.33 -11.60
C PRO A 100 18.55 -20.14 -12.71
N CYS A 101 17.78 -19.07 -12.62
CA CYS A 101 16.73 -18.69 -13.57
C CYS A 101 17.01 -17.31 -14.16
N ASP A 102 16.81 -17.19 -15.47
CA ASP A 102 16.93 -15.90 -16.17
C ASP A 102 15.85 -14.93 -15.75
N ALA A 103 16.25 -13.71 -15.41
CA ALA A 103 15.38 -12.64 -14.98
C ALA A 103 15.93 -11.27 -15.37
N GLN A 104 15.11 -10.26 -15.12
CA GLN A 104 15.49 -8.85 -15.13
C GLN A 104 15.19 -8.27 -13.75
N VAL A 105 16.05 -7.38 -13.26
CA VAL A 105 15.88 -6.68 -12.01
C VAL A 105 15.91 -5.17 -12.21
N LYS A 106 15.10 -4.45 -11.43
CA LYS A 106 15.12 -2.99 -11.38
C LYS A 106 14.77 -2.49 -9.98
N VAL A 107 15.11 -1.23 -9.69
CA VAL A 107 14.51 -0.50 -8.56
C VAL A 107 13.01 -0.31 -8.82
N ARG A 108 12.21 -0.39 -7.78
CA ARG A 108 10.76 -0.16 -7.82
C ARG A 108 10.32 0.79 -6.69
N GLY A 109 9.10 1.30 -6.77
CA GLY A 109 8.46 2.16 -5.79
C GLY A 109 8.57 3.64 -6.17
N ASN A 110 7.93 4.47 -5.36
CA ASN A 110 7.92 5.92 -5.47
C ASN A 110 8.82 6.52 -4.38
N TRP A 111 8.23 6.93 -3.28
CA TRP A 111 8.95 7.55 -2.16
C TRP A 111 10.10 6.69 -1.62
N THR A 112 9.87 5.39 -1.47
CA THR A 112 10.88 4.46 -0.92
C THR A 112 12.16 4.35 -1.75
N THR A 113 12.17 4.86 -3.00
CA THR A 113 13.37 4.93 -3.84
C THR A 113 14.33 6.04 -3.44
N VAL A 114 13.93 6.99 -2.58
CA VAL A 114 14.83 8.03 -2.04
C VAL A 114 15.78 7.46 -0.99
N TYR A 115 15.42 6.35 -0.33
CA TYR A 115 16.23 5.75 0.70
C TYR A 115 17.47 5.04 0.13
N PRO A 116 18.57 4.95 0.89
CA PRO A 116 19.80 4.26 0.46
C PRO A 116 19.56 2.80 0.07
N LYS A 117 18.82 2.05 0.86
CA LYS A 117 18.44 0.66 0.57
C LYS A 117 17.22 0.64 -0.35
N LYS A 118 17.44 0.30 -1.62
CA LYS A 118 16.42 0.36 -2.66
C LYS A 118 15.51 -0.86 -2.66
N PRO A 119 14.18 -0.70 -2.74
CA PRO A 119 13.29 -1.81 -3.05
C PRO A 119 13.44 -2.25 -4.51
N LEU A 120 13.30 -3.55 -4.80
CA LEU A 120 13.56 -4.12 -6.10
C LEU A 120 12.34 -4.85 -6.66
N LYS A 121 12.27 -4.92 -7.99
CA LYS A 121 11.35 -5.79 -8.74
C LYS A 121 12.15 -6.78 -9.56
N ILE A 122 11.84 -8.06 -9.42
CA ILE A 122 12.35 -9.15 -10.24
C ILE A 122 11.28 -9.55 -11.25
N LYS A 123 11.66 -9.67 -12.52
CA LYS A 123 10.80 -10.18 -13.58
C LYS A 123 11.47 -11.39 -14.24
N PHE A 124 11.03 -12.58 -13.91
CA PHE A 124 11.51 -13.81 -14.49
C PHE A 124 11.11 -13.97 -15.97
N THR A 125 11.95 -14.61 -16.75
CA THR A 125 11.62 -14.97 -18.14
C THR A 125 10.50 -16.01 -18.17
N GLU A 126 10.59 -17.04 -17.33
CA GLU A 126 9.55 -18.04 -17.11
C GLU A 126 8.97 -17.89 -15.70
N LYS A 127 7.70 -18.27 -15.49
CA LYS A 127 7.09 -18.24 -14.17
C LYS A 127 7.89 -19.08 -13.17
N GLN A 128 8.05 -18.57 -11.95
CA GLN A 128 8.73 -19.24 -10.84
C GLN A 128 7.89 -19.07 -9.57
N ASN A 129 7.96 -20.06 -8.68
CA ASN A 129 7.55 -19.90 -7.29
C ASN A 129 8.77 -19.60 -6.42
N LEU A 130 8.61 -18.69 -5.47
CA LEU A 130 9.64 -18.35 -4.48
C LEU A 130 9.12 -18.65 -3.07
N LEU A 131 9.91 -19.32 -2.25
CA LEU A 131 9.62 -19.68 -0.86
C LEU A 131 8.36 -20.56 -0.63
N GLY A 132 7.73 -21.06 -1.65
CA GLY A 132 6.44 -21.75 -1.53
C GLY A 132 5.25 -20.79 -1.29
N LEU A 133 5.46 -19.47 -1.47
CA LEU A 133 4.43 -18.47 -1.26
C LEU A 133 3.20 -18.71 -2.13
N ASN A 134 2.03 -18.31 -1.61
CA ASN A 134 0.74 -18.44 -2.28
C ASN A 134 0.51 -19.89 -2.78
N ASP A 135 0.63 -20.85 -1.84
CA ASP A 135 0.44 -22.29 -2.10
C ASP A 135 1.27 -22.86 -3.26
N GLY A 136 2.43 -22.23 -3.54
CA GLY A 136 3.33 -22.64 -4.61
C GLY A 136 2.97 -22.09 -5.99
N ALA A 137 2.11 -21.09 -6.08
CA ALA A 137 1.75 -20.43 -7.33
C ALA A 137 2.97 -19.84 -8.05
N GLU A 138 3.13 -20.16 -9.33
CA GLU A 138 4.24 -19.66 -10.13
C GLU A 138 3.88 -18.35 -10.82
N GLN A 139 4.74 -17.33 -10.65
CA GLN A 139 4.55 -16.01 -11.24
C GLN A 139 5.85 -15.44 -11.83
N LYS A 140 5.73 -14.48 -12.76
CA LYS A 140 6.91 -13.82 -13.36
C LYS A 140 7.42 -12.66 -12.51
N ASN A 141 6.53 -11.92 -11.84
CA ASN A 141 6.89 -10.71 -11.12
C ASN A 141 6.87 -10.93 -9.61
N TRP A 142 7.98 -10.60 -8.97
CA TRP A 142 8.19 -10.64 -7.54
C TRP A 142 8.80 -9.34 -7.06
N LEU A 143 8.54 -8.95 -5.83
CA LEU A 143 9.01 -7.72 -5.23
C LEU A 143 9.89 -8.03 -4.02
N LEU A 144 10.91 -7.20 -3.83
CA LEU A 144 11.75 -7.18 -2.64
C LEU A 144 11.56 -5.82 -1.98
N LEU A 145 10.76 -5.77 -0.92
CA LEU A 145 10.55 -4.56 -0.15
C LEU A 145 11.74 -4.34 0.78
N ALA A 146 12.25 -3.13 0.80
CA ALA A 146 13.48 -2.81 1.51
C ALA A 146 13.30 -2.71 3.03
N GLU A 147 12.07 -2.49 3.51
CA GLU A 147 11.75 -2.28 4.93
C GLU A 147 12.65 -1.23 5.62
N TYR A 148 13.12 -0.24 4.85
CA TYR A 148 14.14 0.70 5.33
C TYR A 148 13.60 1.66 6.40
N LYS A 149 12.35 2.08 6.26
CA LYS A 149 11.67 2.98 7.20
C LYS A 149 11.13 2.25 8.45
N ASP A 150 10.89 0.94 8.35
CA ASP A 150 10.43 0.14 9.47
C ASP A 150 11.59 -0.49 10.24
N ALA A 151 11.91 0.08 11.41
CA ALA A 151 12.97 -0.44 12.27
C ALA A 151 12.72 -1.88 12.76
N SER A 152 11.47 -2.36 12.79
CA SER A 152 11.16 -3.75 13.12
C SER A 152 11.35 -4.70 11.94
N MET A 153 11.27 -4.21 10.70
CA MET A 153 11.22 -4.98 9.45
C MET A 153 10.05 -5.98 9.36
N LEU A 154 9.01 -5.80 10.17
CA LEU A 154 7.91 -6.78 10.35
C LEU A 154 6.52 -6.21 10.05
N ARG A 155 6.36 -4.88 9.86
CA ARG A 155 5.03 -4.27 9.68
C ARG A 155 4.32 -4.78 8.43
N ASN A 156 4.97 -4.69 7.27
CA ASN A 156 4.39 -5.23 6.04
C ASN A 156 4.08 -6.73 6.16
N LYS A 157 5.01 -7.51 6.70
CA LYS A 157 4.80 -8.96 6.86
C LYS A 157 3.62 -9.28 7.77
N ALA A 158 3.50 -8.62 8.91
CA ALA A 158 2.42 -8.84 9.87
C ALA A 158 1.06 -8.39 9.32
N ALA A 159 1.02 -7.23 8.64
CA ALA A 159 -0.19 -6.70 8.03
C ALA A 159 -0.67 -7.56 6.87
N LEU A 160 0.22 -7.96 5.95
CA LEU A 160 -0.11 -8.85 4.83
C LEU A 160 -0.60 -10.21 5.32
N TYR A 161 0.03 -10.78 6.36
CA TYR A 161 -0.44 -12.03 6.97
C TYR A 161 -1.85 -11.88 7.54
N ALA A 162 -2.10 -10.85 8.35
CA ALA A 162 -3.43 -10.62 8.92
C ALA A 162 -4.48 -10.37 7.83
N ALA A 163 -4.13 -9.57 6.82
CA ALA A 163 -5.01 -9.29 5.68
C ALA A 163 -5.34 -10.55 4.88
N HIS A 164 -4.35 -11.41 4.61
CA HIS A 164 -4.59 -12.69 3.93
C HIS A 164 -5.58 -13.57 4.70
N GLU A 165 -5.39 -13.71 6.01
CA GLU A 165 -6.29 -14.51 6.85
C GLU A 165 -7.72 -13.93 6.96
N ILE A 166 -7.88 -12.60 6.80
CA ILE A 166 -9.19 -11.93 6.79
C ILE A 166 -9.88 -12.07 5.43
N LEU A 167 -9.15 -11.90 4.33
CA LEU A 167 -9.69 -11.84 2.96
C LEU A 167 -9.90 -13.22 2.32
N SER A 168 -9.01 -14.19 2.61
CA SER A 168 -9.04 -15.50 1.95
C SER A 168 -10.33 -16.32 2.15
N PRO A 169 -11.07 -16.24 3.30
CA PRO A 169 -12.35 -16.92 3.43
C PRO A 169 -13.41 -16.49 2.42
N ASP A 170 -13.31 -15.26 1.89
CA ASP A 170 -14.20 -14.72 0.85
C ASP A 170 -13.63 -14.85 -0.57
N GLY A 171 -12.49 -15.54 -0.71
CA GLY A 171 -11.82 -15.72 -2.00
C GLY A 171 -11.19 -14.44 -2.54
N LEU A 172 -10.86 -13.49 -1.66
CA LEU A 172 -10.21 -12.23 -1.99
C LEU A 172 -8.69 -12.32 -1.80
N TYR A 173 -7.96 -11.53 -2.58
CA TYR A 173 -6.51 -11.57 -2.61
C TYR A 173 -5.86 -10.62 -1.61
N SER A 174 -4.84 -11.12 -0.93
CA SER A 174 -3.77 -10.36 -0.29
C SER A 174 -2.44 -11.00 -0.62
N ALA A 175 -1.41 -10.19 -0.83
CA ALA A 175 -0.08 -10.69 -1.18
C ALA A 175 0.52 -11.53 -0.05
N ASP A 176 1.04 -12.70 -0.38
CA ASP A 176 1.84 -13.51 0.54
C ASP A 176 3.29 -13.01 0.55
N SER A 177 4.02 -13.25 1.65
CA SER A 177 5.36 -12.70 1.84
C SER A 177 6.25 -13.53 2.75
N GLY A 178 7.57 -13.41 2.54
CA GLY A 178 8.59 -14.05 3.36
C GLY A 178 9.90 -13.27 3.37
N LEU A 179 10.60 -13.27 4.50
CA LEU A 179 11.89 -12.59 4.60
C LEU A 179 13.01 -13.41 3.94
N VAL A 180 13.91 -12.71 3.26
CA VAL A 180 15.11 -13.28 2.62
C VAL A 180 16.32 -12.36 2.82
N ASN A 181 17.50 -12.95 2.88
CA ASN A 181 18.75 -12.22 2.70
C ASN A 181 19.03 -12.09 1.20
N VAL A 182 19.36 -10.90 0.74
CA VAL A 182 19.66 -10.63 -0.66
C VAL A 182 21.16 -10.46 -0.84
N GLU A 183 21.70 -11.13 -1.85
CA GLU A 183 23.05 -10.92 -2.37
C GLU A 183 22.96 -10.42 -3.81
N ILE A 184 23.84 -9.48 -4.17
CA ILE A 184 23.99 -8.99 -5.54
C ILE A 184 25.45 -9.17 -5.94
N ASN A 185 25.70 -9.96 -6.99
CA ASN A 185 27.03 -10.30 -7.48
C ASN A 185 27.96 -10.85 -6.37
N GLY A 186 27.41 -11.69 -5.49
CA GLY A 186 28.16 -12.33 -4.39
C GLY A 186 28.38 -11.44 -3.16
N GLU A 187 27.88 -10.21 -3.16
CA GLU A 187 27.96 -9.32 -2.00
C GLU A 187 26.60 -9.22 -1.28
N TYR A 188 26.60 -9.37 0.05
CA TYR A 188 25.41 -9.19 0.86
C TYR A 188 24.85 -7.79 0.71
N PHE A 189 23.57 -7.70 0.36
CA PHE A 189 22.91 -6.43 0.10
C PHE A 189 21.90 -6.02 1.17
N GLY A 190 21.40 -6.95 1.98
CA GLY A 190 20.48 -6.69 3.09
C GLY A 190 19.42 -7.77 3.24
N THR A 191 18.64 -7.67 4.30
CA THR A 191 17.43 -8.47 4.50
C THR A 191 16.24 -7.74 3.89
N TYR A 192 15.41 -8.44 3.11
CA TYR A 192 14.27 -7.91 2.36
C TYR A 192 13.02 -8.72 2.64
N LEU A 193 11.87 -8.11 2.55
CA LEU A 193 10.60 -8.83 2.46
C LEU A 193 10.35 -9.16 0.98
N LEU A 194 10.48 -10.45 0.63
CA LEU A 194 10.05 -10.98 -0.65
C LEU A 194 8.54 -11.12 -0.64
N THR A 195 7.88 -10.58 -1.63
CA THR A 195 6.41 -10.63 -1.73
C THR A 195 5.94 -10.65 -3.17
N GLU A 196 4.69 -10.99 -3.33
CA GLU A 196 4.00 -10.95 -4.60
C GLU A 196 3.78 -9.51 -5.09
N SER A 197 3.51 -9.36 -6.37
CA SER A 197 3.09 -8.10 -6.99
C SER A 197 1.58 -8.11 -7.17
N GLN A 198 0.89 -7.00 -6.88
CA GLN A 198 -0.52 -6.82 -7.21
C GLN A 198 -0.69 -6.93 -8.72
N GLN A 199 -1.29 -8.00 -9.17
CA GLN A 199 -1.49 -8.32 -10.57
C GLN A 199 -2.75 -9.15 -10.77
N ILE A 200 -3.34 -9.02 -11.94
CA ILE A 200 -4.40 -9.91 -12.39
C ILE A 200 -3.81 -11.28 -12.70
N SER A 201 -4.31 -12.30 -12.05
CA SER A 201 -4.10 -13.72 -12.38
C SER A 201 -5.05 -14.57 -11.55
N SER A 202 -5.27 -15.83 -11.93
CA SER A 202 -6.08 -16.79 -11.18
C SER A 202 -5.61 -17.05 -9.75
N GLU A 203 -4.34 -16.75 -9.45
CA GLU A 203 -3.72 -16.97 -8.14
C GLU A 203 -3.49 -15.66 -7.38
N ARG A 204 -3.94 -14.53 -7.92
CA ARG A 204 -3.83 -13.20 -7.32
C ARG A 204 -5.19 -12.50 -7.40
N VAL A 205 -5.26 -11.31 -7.98
CA VAL A 205 -6.56 -10.67 -8.27
C VAL A 205 -7.23 -11.46 -9.39
N ASP A 206 -8.21 -12.29 -9.01
CA ASP A 206 -8.86 -13.24 -9.94
C ASP A 206 -10.07 -12.57 -10.63
N ILE A 207 -9.75 -11.85 -11.68
CA ILE A 207 -10.73 -11.24 -12.60
C ILE A 207 -10.39 -11.57 -14.05
N SER A 208 -11.37 -11.43 -14.91
CA SER A 208 -11.24 -11.71 -16.36
C SER A 208 -10.16 -10.82 -16.98
N GLU A 209 -9.07 -11.44 -17.47
CA GLU A 209 -8.04 -10.73 -18.21
C GLU A 209 -8.34 -10.84 -19.71
N PRO A 210 -8.54 -9.73 -20.43
CA PRO A 210 -8.86 -9.79 -21.85
C PRO A 210 -7.64 -10.13 -22.69
N ASP A 211 -7.89 -10.70 -23.87
CA ASP A 211 -6.85 -10.90 -24.87
C ASP A 211 -6.16 -9.58 -25.23
N LYS A 212 -4.88 -9.64 -25.56
CA LYS A 212 -4.12 -8.49 -26.04
C LYS A 212 -4.82 -7.85 -27.23
N ASN A 213 -5.12 -6.56 -27.15
CA ASN A 213 -5.89 -5.75 -28.12
C ASN A 213 -7.43 -5.98 -28.08
N TYR A 214 -7.95 -6.63 -27.07
CA TYR A 214 -9.40 -6.67 -26.87
C TYR A 214 -9.92 -5.27 -26.53
N THR A 215 -11.05 -4.88 -27.12
CA THR A 215 -11.63 -3.52 -26.95
C THR A 215 -13.06 -3.53 -26.40
N GLY A 216 -13.62 -4.70 -26.10
CA GLY A 216 -14.94 -4.82 -25.47
C GLY A 216 -14.88 -4.44 -23.99
N THR A 217 -16.03 -4.07 -23.43
CA THR A 217 -16.14 -3.64 -22.03
C THR A 217 -16.42 -4.81 -21.06
N ASP A 218 -16.70 -6.00 -21.56
CA ASP A 218 -16.97 -7.22 -20.81
C ASP A 218 -15.66 -7.92 -20.38
N SER A 219 -14.88 -7.25 -19.57
CA SER A 219 -13.59 -7.72 -19.02
C SER A 219 -13.44 -7.31 -17.55
N GLY A 220 -12.37 -7.75 -16.92
CA GLY A 220 -11.99 -7.34 -15.59
C GLY A 220 -11.22 -6.02 -15.58
N TYR A 221 -11.48 -5.21 -14.57
CA TYR A 221 -10.82 -3.93 -14.32
C TYR A 221 -10.22 -3.94 -12.92
N PHE A 222 -8.90 -3.86 -12.83
CA PHE A 222 -8.17 -3.69 -11.57
C PHE A 222 -7.80 -2.23 -11.42
N LEU A 223 -8.12 -1.63 -10.29
CA LEU A 223 -8.16 -0.19 -10.06
C LEU A 223 -7.41 0.16 -8.77
N GLU A 224 -6.82 1.34 -8.74
CA GLU A 224 -6.22 1.92 -7.53
C GLU A 224 -6.81 3.31 -7.30
N PHE A 225 -7.32 3.56 -6.09
CA PHE A 225 -7.62 4.90 -5.61
C PHE A 225 -6.30 5.63 -5.37
N ASP A 226 -6.05 6.71 -6.14
CA ASP A 226 -4.70 7.23 -6.32
C ASP A 226 -4.67 8.75 -6.45
N GLY A 227 -3.89 9.40 -5.62
CA GLY A 227 -3.58 10.83 -5.74
C GLY A 227 -2.53 11.14 -6.81
N TYR A 228 -1.94 10.12 -7.43
CA TYR A 228 -0.96 10.26 -8.51
C TYR A 228 -1.55 9.95 -9.89
N PHE A 229 -2.86 9.70 -9.98
CA PHE A 229 -3.56 9.29 -11.20
C PHE A 229 -3.28 10.19 -12.41
N THR A 230 -3.03 11.48 -12.20
CA THR A 230 -2.69 12.43 -13.27
C THR A 230 -1.32 12.20 -13.92
N ASN A 231 -0.49 11.30 -13.35
CA ASN A 231 0.79 10.92 -13.93
C ASN A 231 0.68 9.77 -14.93
N GLU A 232 -0.46 9.09 -14.95
CA GLU A 232 -0.77 8.02 -15.89
C GLU A 232 -1.24 8.58 -17.24
N ASP A 233 -1.26 7.76 -18.27
CA ASP A 233 -1.83 8.18 -19.55
C ASP A 233 -3.37 8.30 -19.49
N GLU A 234 -3.93 9.06 -20.43
CA GLU A 234 -5.36 9.38 -20.44
C GLU A 234 -6.31 8.17 -20.50
N LEU A 235 -5.83 7.01 -20.95
CA LEU A 235 -6.64 5.79 -20.97
C LEU A 235 -6.57 5.02 -19.66
N HIS A 236 -5.54 5.25 -18.85
CA HIS A 236 -5.31 4.50 -17.60
C HIS A 236 -5.62 5.31 -16.35
N SER A 237 -6.28 6.46 -16.47
CA SER A 237 -6.66 7.25 -15.31
C SER A 237 -7.93 8.07 -15.53
N PHE A 238 -8.67 8.33 -14.46
CA PHE A 238 -9.81 9.23 -14.47
C PHE A 238 -10.05 9.88 -13.10
N PRO A 239 -10.62 11.10 -13.07
CA PRO A 239 -11.01 11.75 -11.83
C PRO A 239 -12.27 11.11 -11.23
N LEU A 240 -12.41 11.21 -9.91
CA LEU A 240 -13.64 10.88 -9.21
C LEU A 240 -14.51 12.13 -9.03
N ASP A 241 -15.81 12.01 -9.20
CA ASP A 241 -16.78 13.08 -8.92
C ASP A 241 -17.34 13.01 -7.49
N LEU A 242 -17.33 11.82 -6.88
CA LEU A 242 -17.76 11.55 -5.52
C LEU A 242 -19.15 12.14 -5.21
N ALA A 243 -20.11 11.92 -6.09
CA ALA A 243 -21.47 12.49 -6.02
C ALA A 243 -21.44 14.04 -5.95
N ASP A 244 -20.79 14.67 -6.93
CA ASP A 244 -20.54 16.12 -6.95
C ASP A 244 -19.74 16.63 -5.74
N ASN A 245 -18.78 15.82 -5.25
CA ASN A 245 -17.98 16.10 -4.04
C ASN A 245 -18.84 16.44 -2.82
N ALA A 246 -19.94 15.73 -2.65
CA ALA A 246 -20.85 15.97 -1.54
C ALA A 246 -20.18 15.64 -0.18
N PRO A 247 -20.51 16.43 0.88
CA PRO A 247 -19.87 16.21 2.17
C PRO A 247 -20.25 14.86 2.78
N LEU A 248 -19.27 14.18 3.36
CA LEU A 248 -19.41 12.91 4.07
C LEU A 248 -19.38 13.14 5.58
N LYS A 249 -20.28 12.50 6.31
CA LYS A 249 -20.24 12.44 7.76
C LYS A 249 -19.20 11.40 8.17
N VAL A 250 -18.17 11.83 8.88
CA VAL A 250 -17.15 10.90 9.39
C VAL A 250 -17.71 10.04 10.52
N TYR A 251 -17.11 8.87 10.72
CA TYR A 251 -17.47 7.97 11.81
C TYR A 251 -16.29 7.88 12.78
N ASP A 252 -16.51 8.34 14.01
CA ASP A 252 -15.53 8.33 15.09
C ASP A 252 -15.96 7.46 16.29
N GLY A 253 -17.02 6.65 16.09
CA GLY A 253 -17.62 5.83 17.14
C GLY A 253 -18.54 6.62 18.11
N THR A 254 -18.80 7.88 17.82
CA THR A 254 -19.71 8.75 18.59
C THR A 254 -20.80 9.32 17.70
N ASP A 255 -21.72 10.08 18.26
CA ASP A 255 -22.74 10.83 17.50
C ASP A 255 -22.17 12.16 16.94
N SER A 256 -20.90 12.18 16.54
CA SER A 256 -20.26 13.36 15.96
C SER A 256 -21.00 13.83 14.70
N GLU A 257 -21.16 15.14 14.55
CA GLU A 257 -21.74 15.79 13.37
C GLU A 257 -20.62 16.45 12.52
N THR A 258 -19.47 15.81 12.45
CA THR A 258 -18.35 16.27 11.62
C THR A 258 -18.54 15.82 10.18
N TYR A 259 -18.55 16.78 9.26
CA TYR A 259 -18.66 16.55 7.82
C TYR A 259 -17.43 17.07 7.09
N MET A 260 -16.98 16.35 6.08
CA MET A 260 -15.84 16.71 5.25
C MET A 260 -16.08 16.36 3.78
N GLN A 261 -15.60 17.19 2.88
CA GLN A 261 -15.50 16.88 1.46
C GLN A 261 -14.16 16.20 1.16
N ALA A 262 -14.16 15.21 0.28
CA ALA A 262 -12.96 14.43 -0.03
C ALA A 262 -12.04 15.11 -1.04
N LEU A 263 -12.61 15.92 -1.96
CA LEU A 263 -11.85 16.63 -2.98
C LEU A 263 -11.62 18.11 -2.60
N PRO A 264 -10.61 18.77 -3.18
CA PRO A 264 -10.43 20.21 -3.07
C PRO A 264 -11.69 20.98 -3.47
N THR A 265 -12.00 22.04 -2.73
CA THR A 265 -13.19 22.87 -3.00
C THR A 265 -12.89 24.14 -3.78
N ASP A 266 -11.64 24.60 -3.78
CA ASP A 266 -11.16 25.75 -4.54
C ASP A 266 -9.66 25.59 -4.88
N GLU A 267 -9.12 26.51 -5.67
CA GLU A 267 -7.71 26.50 -6.08
C GLU A 267 -6.72 26.73 -4.91
N ASP A 268 -7.21 27.28 -3.81
CA ASP A 268 -6.43 27.55 -2.59
C ASP A 268 -6.56 26.39 -1.56
N ASP A 269 -7.42 25.41 -1.82
CA ASP A 269 -7.55 24.23 -0.96
C ASP A 269 -6.30 23.37 -1.08
N ALA A 270 -5.66 23.16 0.04
CA ALA A 270 -4.42 22.39 0.11
C ALA A 270 -4.61 20.88 -0.12
N LYS A 271 -5.85 20.38 -0.12
CA LYS A 271 -6.16 18.99 -0.46
C LYS A 271 -5.71 18.68 -1.88
N LYS A 272 -5.20 17.48 -2.06
CA LYS A 272 -4.86 16.96 -3.37
C LYS A 272 -6.08 16.35 -4.05
N PRO A 273 -6.22 16.52 -5.36
CA PRO A 273 -7.20 15.74 -6.11
C PRO A 273 -6.83 14.25 -6.02
N VAL A 274 -7.85 13.42 -5.88
CA VAL A 274 -7.72 11.97 -5.96
C VAL A 274 -8.58 11.45 -7.10
N GLY A 275 -8.16 10.36 -7.69
CA GLY A 275 -8.84 9.72 -8.80
C GLY A 275 -8.60 8.22 -8.81
N ILE A 276 -8.72 7.62 -9.95
CA ILE A 276 -8.46 6.21 -10.17
C ILE A 276 -7.34 6.05 -11.18
N THR A 277 -6.37 5.21 -10.84
CA THR A 277 -5.41 4.62 -11.78
C THR A 277 -5.90 3.21 -12.17
N ILE A 278 -6.03 2.95 -13.48
CA ILE A 278 -6.45 1.65 -14.01
C ILE A 278 -5.20 0.77 -14.18
N LYS A 279 -5.09 -0.28 -13.41
CA LYS A 279 -3.96 -1.23 -13.45
C LYS A 279 -4.13 -2.31 -14.51
N SER A 280 -5.35 -2.53 -15.00
CA SER A 280 -5.66 -3.42 -16.12
C SER A 280 -5.19 -2.83 -17.44
N THR A 281 -4.95 -3.68 -18.42
CA THR A 281 -4.71 -3.23 -19.80
C THR A 281 -5.98 -2.65 -20.40
N ILE A 282 -5.92 -1.41 -20.83
CA ILE A 282 -6.99 -0.70 -21.55
C ILE A 282 -6.55 -0.46 -22.98
N ASN A 283 -7.38 -0.86 -23.95
CA ASN A 283 -7.06 -0.78 -25.37
C ASN A 283 -7.99 0.18 -26.15
N SER A 284 -9.01 0.74 -25.51
CA SER A 284 -9.97 1.63 -26.17
C SER A 284 -10.55 2.68 -25.23
N GLN A 285 -10.95 3.80 -25.81
CA GLN A 285 -11.68 4.84 -25.09
C GLN A 285 -13.01 4.31 -24.54
N GLU A 286 -13.65 3.35 -25.22
CA GLU A 286 -14.91 2.77 -24.76
C GLU A 286 -14.74 1.97 -23.45
N GLN A 287 -13.62 1.28 -23.29
CA GLN A 287 -13.30 0.61 -22.01
C GLN A 287 -13.07 1.61 -20.89
N HIS A 288 -12.29 2.67 -21.17
CA HIS A 288 -12.05 3.74 -20.21
C HIS A 288 -13.35 4.41 -19.77
N ASP A 289 -14.14 4.91 -20.73
CA ASP A 289 -15.40 5.61 -20.43
C ASP A 289 -16.41 4.73 -19.68
N PHE A 290 -16.39 3.42 -19.98
CA PHE A 290 -17.24 2.46 -19.30
C PHE A 290 -16.89 2.33 -17.82
N ILE A 291 -15.61 2.11 -17.50
CA ILE A 291 -15.22 1.89 -16.10
C ILE A 291 -15.27 3.20 -15.30
N GLU A 292 -14.90 4.35 -15.88
CA GLU A 292 -15.09 5.66 -15.27
C GLU A 292 -16.55 5.89 -14.88
N ASN A 293 -17.46 5.68 -15.84
CA ASN A 293 -18.89 5.81 -15.62
C ASN A 293 -19.42 4.84 -14.55
N PHE A 294 -18.96 3.59 -14.57
CA PHE A 294 -19.38 2.58 -13.59
C PHE A 294 -18.96 2.98 -12.18
N VAL A 295 -17.69 3.31 -11.96
CA VAL A 295 -17.15 3.63 -10.63
C VAL A 295 -17.83 4.87 -10.04
N ASN A 296 -17.99 5.95 -10.83
CA ASN A 296 -18.65 7.19 -10.37
C ASN A 296 -20.13 6.95 -10.05
N ASN A 297 -20.83 6.15 -10.84
CA ASN A 297 -22.23 5.82 -10.56
C ASN A 297 -22.38 4.86 -9.36
N VAL A 298 -21.47 3.89 -9.16
CA VAL A 298 -21.45 3.07 -7.94
C VAL A 298 -21.33 3.94 -6.70
N TYR A 299 -20.39 4.90 -6.72
CA TYR A 299 -20.24 5.83 -5.61
C TYR A 299 -21.50 6.67 -5.37
N THR A 300 -22.14 7.15 -6.45
CA THR A 300 -23.42 7.87 -6.36
C THR A 300 -24.52 7.00 -5.74
N ILE A 301 -24.61 5.71 -6.10
CA ILE A 301 -25.57 4.77 -5.50
C ILE A 301 -25.33 4.63 -3.99
N MET A 302 -24.06 4.48 -3.58
CA MET A 302 -23.69 4.40 -2.17
C MET A 302 -24.08 5.68 -1.41
N TYR A 303 -23.75 6.84 -1.98
CA TYR A 303 -24.05 8.14 -1.36
C TYR A 303 -25.57 8.38 -1.24
N GLU A 304 -26.32 8.18 -2.31
CA GLU A 304 -27.79 8.38 -2.31
C GLU A 304 -28.49 7.42 -1.35
N ALA A 305 -27.97 6.19 -1.21
CA ALA A 305 -28.49 5.24 -0.24
C ALA A 305 -28.25 5.70 1.20
N ALA A 306 -27.02 6.11 1.53
CA ALA A 306 -26.62 6.44 2.90
C ALA A 306 -27.14 7.83 3.36
N TYR A 307 -27.20 8.82 2.46
CA TYR A 307 -27.47 10.19 2.85
C TYR A 307 -28.86 10.68 2.46
N ASN A 308 -29.52 10.03 1.50
CA ASN A 308 -30.83 10.47 0.98
C ASN A 308 -31.93 9.41 1.09
N ASP A 309 -31.63 8.23 1.65
CA ASP A 309 -32.55 7.08 1.76
C ASP A 309 -33.18 6.71 0.41
N LYS A 310 -32.38 6.75 -0.68
CA LYS A 310 -32.82 6.48 -2.05
C LYS A 310 -32.13 5.28 -2.65
N ALA A 311 -32.87 4.50 -3.40
CA ALA A 311 -32.35 3.40 -4.18
C ALA A 311 -32.22 3.78 -5.66
N TYR A 312 -31.02 3.57 -6.22
CA TYR A 312 -30.75 3.69 -7.65
C TYR A 312 -30.30 2.36 -8.23
N VAL A 313 -30.63 2.11 -9.48
CA VAL A 313 -30.24 0.90 -10.22
C VAL A 313 -29.66 1.26 -11.57
N PHE A 314 -28.66 0.52 -12.00
CA PHE A 314 -28.16 0.60 -13.37
C PHE A 314 -29.18 0.05 -14.38
N ASP A 315 -29.13 0.58 -15.59
CA ASP A 315 -29.68 -0.10 -16.75
C ASP A 315 -28.88 -1.39 -17.06
N LYS A 316 -29.42 -2.21 -17.98
CA LYS A 316 -28.81 -3.51 -18.31
C LYS A 316 -27.37 -3.42 -18.89
N ASP A 317 -27.01 -2.28 -19.43
CA ASP A 317 -25.73 -2.03 -20.10
C ASP A 317 -24.75 -1.27 -19.18
N PHE A 318 -25.09 -1.04 -17.92
CA PHE A 318 -24.33 -0.31 -16.89
C PHE A 318 -23.93 1.13 -17.30
N LYS A 319 -24.78 1.78 -18.13
CA LYS A 319 -24.50 3.12 -18.65
C LYS A 319 -25.19 4.22 -17.87
N ASN A 320 -26.39 3.96 -17.36
CA ASN A 320 -27.18 4.96 -16.65
C ASN A 320 -27.76 4.39 -15.38
N ILE A 321 -27.88 5.23 -14.36
CA ILE A 321 -28.62 4.91 -13.14
C ILE A 321 -29.97 5.60 -13.13
N SER A 322 -30.94 5.02 -12.45
CA SER A 322 -32.27 5.59 -12.26
C SER A 322 -32.82 5.25 -10.88
N GLU A 323 -33.52 6.22 -10.27
CA GLU A 323 -34.18 6.02 -8.98
C GLU A 323 -35.27 4.96 -9.09
N THR A 324 -35.39 4.12 -8.08
CA THR A 324 -36.41 3.08 -8.00
C THR A 324 -36.97 2.96 -6.57
N SER A 325 -38.22 2.58 -6.45
CA SER A 325 -38.84 2.24 -5.17
C SER A 325 -39.12 0.73 -5.02
N THR A 326 -38.55 -0.10 -5.90
CA THR A 326 -38.82 -1.55 -5.91
C THR A 326 -37.88 -2.35 -5.01
N ILE A 327 -36.77 -1.76 -4.59
CA ILE A 327 -35.78 -2.33 -3.67
C ILE A 327 -35.41 -1.30 -2.61
N SER A 328 -34.81 -1.75 -1.51
CA SER A 328 -34.29 -0.85 -0.48
C SER A 328 -33.00 -0.15 -0.93
N PRO A 329 -32.62 0.99 -0.30
CA PRO A 329 -31.31 1.62 -0.52
C PRO A 329 -30.15 0.65 -0.25
N GLN A 330 -30.17 -0.09 0.85
CA GLN A 330 -29.20 -1.15 1.14
C GLN A 330 -29.06 -2.14 -0.03
N GLN A 331 -30.20 -2.65 -0.54
CA GLN A 331 -30.20 -3.61 -1.64
C GLN A 331 -29.64 -3.01 -2.93
N ALA A 332 -29.82 -1.71 -3.16
CA ALA A 332 -29.24 -1.01 -4.30
C ALA A 332 -27.71 -1.01 -4.21
N VAL A 333 -27.15 -0.75 -3.04
CA VAL A 333 -25.70 -0.85 -2.78
C VAL A 333 -25.21 -2.29 -2.98
N GLU A 334 -25.83 -3.27 -2.33
CA GLU A 334 -25.46 -4.69 -2.41
C GLU A 334 -25.50 -5.26 -3.84
N ASN A 335 -26.28 -4.66 -4.74
CA ASN A 335 -26.33 -5.07 -6.15
C ASN A 335 -25.07 -4.65 -6.93
N VAL A 336 -24.36 -3.61 -6.52
CA VAL A 336 -23.25 -3.02 -7.27
C VAL A 336 -21.92 -3.00 -6.51
N VAL A 337 -21.95 -3.25 -5.19
CA VAL A 337 -20.78 -3.36 -4.32
C VAL A 337 -20.77 -4.73 -3.67
N ASP A 338 -19.61 -5.34 -3.59
CA ASP A 338 -19.36 -6.43 -2.67
C ASP A 338 -19.10 -5.85 -1.27
N VAL A 339 -20.17 -5.76 -0.50
CA VAL A 339 -20.15 -5.10 0.82
C VAL A 339 -19.27 -5.87 1.82
N GLN A 340 -19.12 -7.20 1.64
CA GLN A 340 -18.24 -8.01 2.49
C GLN A 340 -16.78 -7.60 2.25
N SER A 341 -16.37 -7.48 0.99
CA SER A 341 -14.99 -7.05 0.64
C SER A 341 -14.69 -5.62 1.13
N LEU A 342 -15.67 -4.71 1.04
CA LEU A 342 -15.51 -3.36 1.58
C LEU A 342 -15.35 -3.38 3.11
N ALA A 343 -16.12 -4.22 3.82
CA ALA A 343 -16.01 -4.37 5.26
C ALA A 343 -14.66 -4.98 5.68
N ASP A 344 -14.16 -5.96 4.95
CA ASP A 344 -12.83 -6.55 5.19
C ASP A 344 -11.73 -5.51 5.01
N MET A 345 -11.76 -4.72 3.92
CA MET A 345 -10.78 -3.65 3.70
C MET A 345 -10.91 -2.54 4.73
N TYR A 346 -12.13 -2.23 5.20
CA TYR A 346 -12.33 -1.30 6.31
C TYR A 346 -11.72 -1.82 7.60
N ILE A 347 -11.93 -3.10 7.93
CA ILE A 347 -11.34 -3.76 9.10
C ILE A 347 -9.81 -3.74 9.03
N ILE A 348 -9.23 -4.08 7.87
CA ILE A 348 -7.77 -4.07 7.68
C ILE A 348 -7.23 -2.65 7.83
N SER A 349 -7.89 -1.65 7.25
CA SER A 349 -7.50 -0.25 7.33
C SER A 349 -7.57 0.29 8.75
N GLU A 350 -8.61 -0.07 9.53
CA GLU A 350 -8.70 0.26 10.94
C GLU A 350 -7.68 -0.51 11.78
N LEU A 351 -7.48 -1.81 11.52
CA LEU A 351 -6.51 -2.63 12.25
C LEU A 351 -5.09 -2.06 12.13
N THR A 352 -4.71 -1.65 10.95
CA THR A 352 -3.35 -1.21 10.64
C THR A 352 -3.14 0.29 10.84
N CYS A 353 -4.20 1.10 10.81
CA CYS A 353 -4.11 2.56 10.73
C CYS A 353 -3.12 2.99 9.63
N ASP A 354 -3.29 2.39 8.45
CA ASP A 354 -2.42 2.66 7.31
C ASP A 354 -2.53 4.11 6.86
N ALA A 355 -1.38 4.75 6.71
CA ALA A 355 -1.31 6.17 6.38
C ALA A 355 -1.50 6.47 4.88
N ASP A 356 -1.32 5.47 4.02
CA ASP A 356 -1.27 5.69 2.57
C ASP A 356 -2.64 5.55 1.88
N ILE A 357 -3.59 4.85 2.47
CA ILE A 357 -4.94 4.61 1.91
C ILE A 357 -5.75 5.86 1.54
N TYR A 358 -5.30 7.03 1.94
CA TYR A 358 -5.92 8.33 1.60
C TYR A 358 -5.37 8.94 0.30
N TRP A 359 -4.25 8.37 -0.20
CA TRP A 359 -3.50 8.92 -1.33
C TRP A 359 -3.22 7.91 -2.41
N SER A 360 -3.02 6.64 -2.05
CA SER A 360 -2.67 5.55 -2.95
C SER A 360 -2.83 4.21 -2.26
N SER A 361 -2.46 3.13 -2.93
CA SER A 361 -2.39 1.78 -2.34
C SER A 361 -3.71 1.22 -1.80
N PHE A 362 -4.84 1.82 -2.18
CA PHE A 362 -6.17 1.32 -1.89
C PHE A 362 -6.79 0.76 -3.18
N PHE A 363 -6.81 -0.57 -3.27
CA PHE A 363 -7.16 -1.27 -4.50
C PHE A 363 -8.60 -1.77 -4.51
N MET A 364 -9.14 -1.83 -5.70
CA MET A 364 -10.47 -2.35 -5.98
C MET A 364 -10.51 -2.99 -7.37
N ASP A 365 -11.50 -3.80 -7.64
CA ASP A 365 -11.73 -4.39 -8.95
C ASP A 365 -13.21 -4.46 -9.30
N ALA A 366 -13.48 -4.66 -10.60
CA ALA A 366 -14.81 -4.98 -11.09
C ALA A 366 -14.68 -5.92 -12.29
N ASP A 367 -15.33 -7.06 -12.25
CA ASP A 367 -15.28 -8.05 -13.34
C ASP A 367 -16.59 -8.14 -14.10
N PHE A 368 -16.55 -7.69 -15.36
CA PHE A 368 -17.67 -7.76 -16.32
C PHE A 368 -17.56 -8.94 -17.29
N GLY A 369 -16.56 -9.80 -17.15
CA GLY A 369 -16.46 -11.04 -17.91
C GLY A 369 -17.68 -11.94 -17.74
N ALA A 370 -17.71 -13.04 -18.48
CA ALA A 370 -18.87 -13.93 -18.53
C ALA A 370 -19.30 -14.46 -17.16
N ASP A 371 -18.33 -14.76 -16.31
CA ASP A 371 -18.54 -15.31 -14.97
C ASP A 371 -18.29 -14.26 -13.85
N GLY A 372 -18.01 -12.99 -14.24
CA GLY A 372 -17.71 -11.91 -13.30
C GLY A 372 -18.92 -11.45 -12.49
N SER A 373 -18.67 -10.97 -11.29
CA SER A 373 -19.70 -10.53 -10.33
C SER A 373 -20.45 -9.27 -10.77
N LYS A 374 -19.82 -8.43 -11.59
CA LYS A 374 -20.28 -7.10 -12.02
C LYS A 374 -20.53 -6.15 -10.85
N LYS A 375 -19.78 -6.35 -9.77
CA LYS A 375 -19.77 -5.51 -8.59
C LYS A 375 -18.39 -4.91 -8.39
N LEU A 376 -18.34 -3.76 -7.75
CA LEU A 376 -17.09 -3.22 -7.23
C LEU A 376 -16.69 -4.03 -5.99
N ARG A 377 -15.50 -4.63 -6.02
CA ARG A 377 -14.88 -5.35 -4.91
C ARG A 377 -13.66 -4.60 -4.43
N PHE A 378 -13.26 -4.84 -3.18
CA PHE A 378 -12.12 -4.21 -2.53
C PHE A 378 -11.18 -5.29 -2.00
N GLU A 379 -9.94 -5.30 -2.47
CA GLU A 379 -8.95 -6.32 -2.09
C GLU A 379 -7.53 -5.83 -2.35
N ALA A 380 -6.53 -6.71 -2.16
CA ALA A 380 -5.12 -6.43 -2.40
C ALA A 380 -4.53 -5.28 -1.56
N PRO A 381 -4.75 -5.25 -0.23
CA PRO A 381 -4.20 -4.23 0.64
C PRO A 381 -2.67 -4.20 0.58
N TRP A 382 -2.08 -3.00 0.73
CA TRP A 382 -0.66 -2.79 0.44
C TRP A 382 -0.07 -1.61 1.20
N ASP A 383 1.28 -1.60 1.33
CA ASP A 383 2.12 -0.45 1.74
C ASP A 383 2.03 -0.06 3.21
N PHE A 384 2.23 -1.05 4.09
CA PHE A 384 2.08 -0.89 5.54
C PHE A 384 3.33 -0.41 6.28
N ASP A 385 4.37 0.06 5.60
CA ASP A 385 5.59 0.53 6.27
C ASP A 385 5.37 1.82 7.08
N SER A 386 4.31 2.58 6.77
CA SER A 386 3.85 3.75 7.52
C SER A 386 2.73 3.45 8.53
N ALA A 387 2.29 2.20 8.62
CA ALA A 387 1.16 1.75 9.43
C ALA A 387 1.56 1.40 10.88
N MET A 388 0.60 0.93 11.66
CA MET A 388 0.77 0.33 12.99
C MET A 388 1.68 1.15 13.92
N GLY A 389 1.38 2.45 14.01
CA GLY A 389 2.09 3.38 14.91
C GLY A 389 3.48 3.80 14.43
N ASN A 390 3.94 3.37 13.25
CA ASN A 390 5.23 3.84 12.70
C ASN A 390 5.21 5.32 12.33
N LYS A 391 4.07 5.80 11.82
CA LYS A 391 3.83 7.22 11.57
C LYS A 391 2.99 7.86 12.67
N ASP A 392 2.99 9.20 12.74
CA ASP A 392 2.35 9.98 13.81
C ASP A 392 0.82 10.04 13.64
N ARG A 393 0.22 8.90 13.36
CA ARG A 393 -1.22 8.70 13.24
C ARG A 393 -1.62 7.53 14.12
N CYS A 394 -2.72 7.67 14.86
CA CYS A 394 -3.20 6.64 15.75
C CYS A 394 -2.10 6.04 16.66
N ILE A 395 -1.24 6.88 17.21
CA ILE A 395 -0.02 6.45 17.98
C ILE A 395 -0.37 5.58 19.17
N ASP A 396 -1.49 5.84 19.83
CA ASP A 396 -1.91 5.11 21.03
C ASP A 396 -2.70 3.84 20.73
N GLY A 397 -3.00 3.56 19.45
CA GLY A 397 -3.75 2.38 19.02
C GLY A 397 -5.24 2.43 19.32
N THR A 398 -5.81 3.57 19.72
CA THR A 398 -7.23 3.70 20.07
C THR A 398 -7.95 4.68 19.14
N GLY A 399 -9.29 4.65 19.17
CA GLY A 399 -10.14 5.48 18.31
C GLY A 399 -10.33 4.89 16.90
N PHE A 400 -11.30 5.45 16.17
CA PHE A 400 -11.49 5.13 14.76
C PHE A 400 -10.61 6.01 13.90
N TYR A 401 -10.00 5.41 12.89
CA TYR A 401 -8.99 6.02 12.05
C TYR A 401 -9.40 6.07 10.57
N ALA A 402 -9.73 4.91 9.99
CA ALA A 402 -9.99 4.79 8.56
C ALA A 402 -11.28 5.48 8.11
N SER A 403 -12.27 5.55 8.99
CA SER A 403 -13.56 6.23 8.77
C SER A 403 -13.62 7.65 9.34
N ASN A 404 -12.51 8.18 9.83
CA ASN A 404 -12.41 9.49 10.45
C ASN A 404 -11.53 10.45 9.65
N VAL A 405 -11.57 11.73 10.02
CA VAL A 405 -10.64 12.73 9.50
C VAL A 405 -9.24 12.43 10.02
N VAL A 406 -8.29 12.40 9.12
CA VAL A 406 -6.87 12.26 9.47
C VAL A 406 -6.11 13.47 8.97
N PRO A 407 -5.25 14.05 9.83
CA PRO A 407 -4.37 15.13 9.42
C PRO A 407 -3.41 14.65 8.33
N ASP A 408 -3.19 15.45 7.30
CA ASP A 408 -2.18 15.14 6.29
C ASP A 408 -0.80 15.04 6.94
N VAL A 409 -0.09 13.99 6.59
CA VAL A 409 1.27 13.74 7.05
C VAL A 409 2.29 14.76 6.61
N ASN A 410 2.07 15.38 5.45
CA ASN A 410 3.00 16.34 4.88
C ASN A 410 2.77 17.76 5.43
N GLY A 411 1.64 18.00 6.07
CA GLY A 411 1.25 19.32 6.56
C GLY A 411 1.98 19.79 7.81
N GLY A 412 2.65 18.90 8.53
CA GLY A 412 3.24 19.19 9.82
C GLY A 412 2.18 19.56 10.86
N THR A 413 2.26 19.00 12.04
CA THR A 413 1.34 19.24 13.16
C THR A 413 1.31 20.68 13.67
N GLU A 414 2.16 21.56 13.15
CA GLU A 414 2.24 22.96 13.56
C GLU A 414 1.06 23.81 13.08
N ASN A 415 0.35 23.39 12.03
CA ASN A 415 -0.76 24.14 11.43
C ASN A 415 -2.13 23.42 11.47
N GLY A 416 -2.31 22.43 12.31
CA GLY A 416 -3.50 21.62 12.52
C GLY A 416 -4.71 21.93 11.62
N GLY A 417 -5.00 21.06 10.67
CA GLY A 417 -6.22 21.11 9.88
C GLY A 417 -6.09 21.66 8.45
N GLU A 418 -4.93 22.11 8.03
CA GLU A 418 -4.75 22.68 6.67
C GLU A 418 -4.78 21.62 5.56
N TYR A 419 -4.63 20.34 5.92
CA TYR A 419 -4.56 19.22 4.98
C TYR A 419 -5.34 17.99 5.47
N ASP A 420 -6.36 18.19 6.28
CA ASP A 420 -7.20 17.10 6.75
C ASP A 420 -7.83 16.36 5.57
N THR A 421 -7.83 15.03 5.62
CA THR A 421 -8.34 14.19 4.55
C THR A 421 -9.17 13.01 5.08
N ILE A 422 -9.93 12.39 4.18
CA ILE A 422 -10.70 11.17 4.40
C ILE A 422 -10.51 10.22 3.23
N ASN A 423 -10.69 8.91 3.47
CA ASN A 423 -10.90 7.98 2.37
C ASN A 423 -12.42 7.89 2.10
N PRO A 424 -12.93 8.40 0.98
CA PRO A 424 -14.37 8.49 0.74
C PRO A 424 -15.04 7.13 0.65
N TRP A 425 -14.34 6.09 0.19
CA TRP A 425 -14.88 4.73 0.08
C TRP A 425 -15.14 4.10 1.45
N LEU A 426 -14.29 4.39 2.44
CA LEU A 426 -14.41 3.86 3.79
C LEU A 426 -15.39 4.66 4.66
N VAL A 427 -15.64 5.93 4.31
CA VAL A 427 -16.50 6.82 5.10
C VAL A 427 -17.96 6.76 4.64
N VAL A 428 -18.23 6.59 3.34
CA VAL A 428 -19.56 6.79 2.76
C VAL A 428 -20.67 5.95 3.40
N LEU A 429 -20.38 4.71 3.81
CA LEU A 429 -21.33 3.81 4.49
C LEU A 429 -21.09 3.69 6.00
N ALA A 430 -20.04 4.32 6.54
CA ALA A 430 -19.59 4.05 7.91
C ALA A 430 -20.65 4.38 8.99
N ASN A 431 -21.58 5.28 8.70
CA ASN A 431 -22.67 5.63 9.63
C ASN A 431 -23.95 4.81 9.42
N GLU A 432 -23.99 3.88 8.48
CA GLU A 432 -25.14 3.01 8.23
C GLU A 432 -25.15 1.81 9.20
N ASP A 433 -26.20 1.67 10.00
CA ASP A 433 -26.32 0.59 10.98
C ASP A 433 -26.15 -0.80 10.36
N TRP A 434 -26.77 -1.03 9.19
CA TRP A 434 -26.67 -2.30 8.48
C TRP A 434 -25.25 -2.61 8.00
N TYR A 435 -24.46 -1.58 7.64
CA TYR A 435 -23.06 -1.75 7.26
C TYR A 435 -22.20 -2.04 8.50
N GLN A 436 -22.45 -1.35 9.60
CA GLN A 436 -21.78 -1.65 10.88
C GLN A 436 -22.10 -3.07 11.37
N ASP A 437 -23.30 -3.61 11.11
CA ASP A 437 -23.61 -5.02 11.39
C ASP A 437 -22.74 -5.98 10.56
N VAL A 438 -22.50 -5.67 9.29
CA VAL A 438 -21.56 -6.45 8.44
C VAL A 438 -20.14 -6.38 9.01
N VAL A 439 -19.66 -5.18 9.38
CA VAL A 439 -18.34 -4.99 9.98
C VAL A 439 -18.20 -5.78 11.29
N ARG A 440 -19.18 -5.70 12.22
CA ARG A 440 -19.16 -6.46 13.48
C ARG A 440 -19.09 -7.96 13.25
N LYS A 441 -19.90 -8.45 12.33
CA LYS A 441 -19.89 -9.88 11.97
C LYS A 441 -18.52 -10.31 11.44
N LYS A 442 -17.97 -9.59 10.47
CA LYS A 442 -16.66 -9.90 9.86
C LYS A 442 -15.52 -9.81 10.88
N TRP A 443 -15.55 -8.80 11.75
CA TRP A 443 -14.60 -8.70 12.85
C TRP A 443 -14.68 -9.89 13.81
N SER A 444 -15.89 -10.27 14.23
CA SER A 444 -16.08 -11.41 15.14
C SER A 444 -15.60 -12.72 14.51
N GLU A 445 -15.89 -12.95 13.22
CA GLU A 445 -15.37 -14.10 12.47
C GLU A 445 -13.84 -14.11 12.43
N ALA A 446 -13.19 -12.99 12.15
CA ALA A 446 -11.74 -12.86 12.15
C ALA A 446 -11.15 -13.09 13.56
N TYR A 447 -11.71 -12.42 14.58
CA TYR A 447 -11.25 -12.54 15.96
C TYR A 447 -11.36 -13.99 16.47
N ASP A 448 -12.50 -14.62 16.28
CA ASP A 448 -12.76 -15.99 16.73
C ASP A 448 -11.94 -17.03 15.96
N SER A 449 -11.52 -16.73 14.73
CA SER A 449 -10.56 -17.56 13.98
C SER A 449 -9.18 -17.62 14.64
N GLY A 450 -8.86 -16.66 15.54
CA GLY A 450 -7.57 -16.52 16.19
C GLY A 450 -6.48 -15.87 15.31
N VAL A 451 -6.86 -15.19 14.22
CA VAL A 451 -5.87 -14.54 13.30
C VAL A 451 -4.98 -13.56 14.04
N PHE A 452 -5.53 -12.75 14.94
CA PHE A 452 -4.75 -11.73 15.64
C PHE A 452 -3.73 -12.35 16.58
N GLU A 453 -4.08 -13.41 17.29
CA GLU A 453 -3.13 -14.15 18.14
C GLU A 453 -2.01 -14.78 17.29
N ARG A 454 -2.33 -15.35 16.12
CA ARG A 454 -1.32 -15.89 15.20
C ARG A 454 -0.41 -14.78 14.66
N THR A 455 -0.96 -13.58 14.39
CA THR A 455 -0.18 -12.41 13.98
C THR A 455 0.78 -11.95 15.10
N PHE A 456 0.33 -11.94 16.36
CA PHE A 456 1.21 -11.64 17.50
C PHE A 456 2.33 -12.66 17.63
N GLN A 457 2.01 -13.95 17.47
CA GLN A 457 2.99 -15.03 17.51
C GLN A 457 3.99 -14.94 16.36
N LEU A 458 3.56 -14.54 15.16
CA LEU A 458 4.44 -14.30 14.01
C LEU A 458 5.49 -13.23 14.34
N ILE A 459 5.05 -12.07 14.85
CA ILE A 459 5.96 -10.98 15.25
C ILE A 459 6.93 -11.44 16.34
N GLU A 460 6.42 -12.11 17.39
CA GLU A 460 7.23 -12.60 18.50
C GLU A 460 8.26 -13.65 18.05
N ASN A 461 7.86 -14.59 17.18
CA ASN A 461 8.74 -15.62 16.66
C ASN A 461 9.84 -15.02 15.78
N ASP A 462 9.48 -14.14 14.85
CA ASP A 462 10.44 -13.51 13.95
C ASP A 462 11.43 -12.63 14.73
N LYS A 463 10.95 -11.82 15.67
CA LYS A 463 11.80 -11.03 16.58
C LYS A 463 12.88 -11.89 17.27
N ASN A 464 12.49 -13.09 17.72
CA ASN A 464 13.39 -13.97 18.46
C ASN A 464 14.33 -14.79 17.57
N THR A 465 13.83 -15.27 16.42
CA THR A 465 14.58 -16.19 15.54
C THR A 465 15.45 -15.48 14.53
N LEU A 466 15.07 -14.27 14.07
CA LEU A 466 15.75 -13.53 13.00
C LEU A 466 16.68 -12.42 13.51
N LYS A 467 16.97 -12.41 14.80
CA LYS A 467 17.80 -11.38 15.42
C LYS A 467 19.14 -11.19 14.71
N ASN A 468 19.82 -12.28 14.35
CA ASN A 468 21.11 -12.24 13.67
C ASN A 468 21.00 -11.69 12.25
N ASP A 469 19.93 -12.03 11.53
CA ASP A 469 19.67 -11.51 10.18
C ASP A 469 19.42 -10.00 10.22
N PHE A 470 18.61 -9.54 11.16
CA PHE A 470 18.35 -8.11 11.36
C PHE A 470 19.61 -7.35 11.82
N GLU A 471 20.39 -7.91 12.74
CA GLU A 471 21.65 -7.31 13.15
C GLU A 471 22.61 -7.15 11.96
N LYS A 472 22.76 -8.19 11.11
CA LYS A 472 23.56 -8.13 9.87
C LYS A 472 23.05 -7.05 8.92
N ASN A 473 21.72 -6.91 8.78
CA ASN A 473 21.10 -5.86 7.98
C ASN A 473 21.48 -4.48 8.52
N TYR A 474 21.38 -4.25 9.83
CA TYR A 474 21.66 -2.96 10.43
C TYR A 474 23.17 -2.65 10.56
N GLN A 475 24.05 -3.65 10.46
CA GLN A 475 25.49 -3.39 10.28
C GLN A 475 25.79 -2.79 8.91
N LYS A 476 25.00 -3.12 7.88
CA LYS A 476 25.13 -2.56 6.53
C LYS A 476 24.34 -1.25 6.38
N TRP A 477 23.11 -1.23 6.86
CA TRP A 477 22.16 -0.12 6.73
C TRP A 477 21.82 0.44 8.11
N ASP A 478 22.66 1.36 8.58
CA ASP A 478 22.58 1.90 9.97
C ASP A 478 21.46 2.96 10.13
N ASN A 479 20.26 2.63 9.64
CA ASN A 479 19.13 3.55 9.62
C ASN A 479 18.45 3.73 10.98
N ILE A 480 18.55 2.77 11.92
CA ILE A 480 17.98 2.92 13.26
C ILE A 480 18.75 3.96 14.08
N ARG A 481 20.07 4.01 13.94
CA ARG A 481 20.92 4.98 14.66
C ARG A 481 21.06 6.32 13.94
N HIS A 482 20.71 6.36 12.67
CA HIS A 482 20.73 7.54 11.82
C HIS A 482 19.34 7.76 11.21
N ASN A 483 18.36 8.03 12.09
CA ASN A 483 16.97 8.24 11.70
C ASN A 483 16.67 9.71 11.34
N GLU A 484 17.69 10.55 11.18
CA GLU A 484 17.53 11.93 10.73
C GLU A 484 16.88 12.01 9.35
N ASP A 485 17.06 10.98 8.51
CA ASP A 485 16.41 10.87 7.21
C ASP A 485 14.87 10.72 7.31
N PHE A 486 14.37 10.38 8.51
CA PHE A 486 12.95 10.16 8.78
C PHE A 486 12.36 11.16 9.79
N GLU A 487 13.03 12.29 10.06
CA GLU A 487 12.69 13.21 11.16
C GLU A 487 11.20 13.60 11.18
N ASN A 488 10.57 13.65 10.01
CA ASN A 488 9.15 13.99 9.86
C ASN A 488 8.27 12.81 9.43
N GLU A 489 8.82 11.60 9.35
CA GLU A 489 8.10 10.43 8.85
C GLU A 489 7.80 9.39 9.93
N LEU A 490 8.56 9.39 11.03
CA LEU A 490 8.36 8.46 12.14
C LEU A 490 7.59 9.10 13.28
N SER A 491 6.74 8.33 13.93
CA SER A 491 6.15 8.72 15.20
C SER A 491 7.22 8.86 16.28
N ALA A 492 6.94 9.71 17.27
CA ALA A 492 7.87 9.91 18.39
C ALA A 492 8.21 8.62 19.17
N PRO A 493 7.30 7.64 19.37
CA PRO A 493 7.65 6.32 19.88
C PRO A 493 8.54 5.50 18.95
N ALA A 494 8.22 5.42 17.65
CA ALA A 494 9.01 4.68 16.67
C ALA A 494 10.44 5.21 16.55
N ALA A 495 10.61 6.53 16.48
CA ALA A 495 11.90 7.20 16.40
C ALA A 495 12.79 6.99 17.66
N LYS A 496 12.24 6.56 18.79
CA LYS A 496 12.98 6.29 20.02
C LYS A 496 13.53 4.88 20.13
N CYS A 497 13.06 3.95 19.28
CA CYS A 497 13.56 2.58 19.27
C CYS A 497 15.04 2.58 18.87
N LYS A 498 15.87 1.87 19.65
CA LYS A 498 17.34 1.88 19.48
C LYS A 498 17.84 0.67 18.71
N ASN A 499 17.01 -0.31 18.54
CA ASN A 499 17.30 -1.56 17.84
C ASN A 499 16.00 -2.20 17.35
N GLU A 500 16.14 -3.24 16.55
CA GLU A 500 15.05 -3.99 15.94
C GLU A 500 14.13 -4.65 16.97
N THR A 501 14.68 -5.12 18.08
CA THR A 501 13.91 -5.76 19.15
C THR A 501 12.97 -4.76 19.84
N GLU A 502 13.47 -3.55 20.18
CA GLU A 502 12.63 -2.48 20.74
C GLU A 502 11.54 -2.05 19.74
N ALA A 503 11.86 -2.01 18.45
CA ALA A 503 10.88 -1.67 17.40
C ALA A 503 9.82 -2.76 17.21
N ALA A 504 10.20 -4.04 17.28
CA ALA A 504 9.25 -5.16 17.21
C ALA A 504 8.38 -5.23 18.47
N ASP A 505 8.94 -4.97 19.66
CA ASP A 505 8.17 -4.88 20.91
C ASP A 505 7.15 -3.73 20.84
N PHE A 506 7.55 -2.56 20.33
CA PHE A 506 6.63 -1.44 20.12
C PHE A 506 5.49 -1.81 19.15
N LEU A 507 5.81 -2.42 18.01
CA LEU A 507 4.82 -2.90 17.05
C LEU A 507 3.83 -3.86 17.71
N LEU A 508 4.32 -4.84 18.44
CA LEU A 508 3.50 -5.86 19.10
C LEU A 508 2.58 -5.27 20.17
N GLU A 509 3.11 -4.35 21.02
CA GLU A 509 2.33 -3.66 22.04
C GLU A 509 1.24 -2.78 21.41
N TRP A 510 1.58 -2.06 20.33
CA TRP A 510 0.65 -1.21 19.62
C TRP A 510 -0.48 -2.06 19.01
N LEU A 511 -0.14 -3.14 18.31
CA LEU A 511 -1.12 -4.00 17.64
C LEU A 511 -2.05 -4.69 18.65
N LYS A 512 -1.55 -5.15 19.80
CA LYS A 512 -2.38 -5.68 20.89
C LYS A 512 -3.40 -4.66 21.40
N LYS A 513 -2.97 -3.44 21.65
CA LYS A 513 -3.88 -2.36 22.06
C LYS A 513 -4.93 -2.07 20.99
N ARG A 514 -4.50 -2.08 19.71
CA ARG A 514 -5.39 -1.86 18.59
C ARG A 514 -6.47 -2.92 18.49
N VAL A 515 -6.09 -4.18 18.58
CA VAL A 515 -7.02 -5.32 18.59
C VAL A 515 -7.96 -5.24 19.79
N ASP A 516 -7.45 -4.95 21.00
CA ASP A 516 -8.27 -4.80 22.19
C ASP A 516 -9.32 -3.68 22.04
N PHE A 517 -8.91 -2.53 21.47
CA PHE A 517 -9.83 -1.42 21.20
C PHE A 517 -10.91 -1.85 20.21
N LEU A 518 -10.54 -2.34 19.02
CA LEU A 518 -11.52 -2.74 17.98
C LEU A 518 -12.43 -3.88 18.47
N ASN A 519 -11.88 -4.82 19.22
CA ASN A 519 -12.66 -5.90 19.82
C ASN A 519 -13.72 -5.39 20.80
N SER A 520 -13.40 -4.34 21.56
CA SER A 520 -14.37 -3.70 22.44
C SER A 520 -15.50 -2.96 21.71
N GLN A 521 -15.30 -2.62 20.44
CA GLN A 521 -16.26 -1.90 19.60
C GLN A 521 -17.12 -2.84 18.74
N TRP A 522 -16.53 -3.92 18.24
CA TRP A 522 -17.12 -4.71 17.16
C TRP A 522 -17.41 -6.17 17.50
N HIS A 523 -16.75 -6.76 18.52
CA HIS A 523 -16.97 -8.17 18.84
C HIS A 523 -18.33 -8.40 19.50
N GLU A 524 -19.11 -9.36 18.98
CA GLU A 524 -20.45 -9.75 19.46
C GLU A 524 -20.43 -11.08 20.23
#